data_432500dfb73b827727801619853d3433
#
_entry.id   432500dfb73b827727801619853d3433
#
_cell.length_a   1.000
_cell.length_b   1.000
_cell.length_c   1.000
_cell.angle_alpha   90.00
_cell.angle_beta   90.00
_cell.angle_gamma   90.00
#
_symmetry.space_group_name_H-M   'P 1'
#
loop_
_entity.id
_entity.type
_entity.pdbx_description
1 polymer ?
#
loop_
_entity_poly.entity_id
_entity_poly.type
_entity_poly.pdbx_seq_one_letter_code
_entity_poly.pdbx_strand_id
1 'polypeptide(L)'
;MLRCVSATAMRPLVVGSKSDTEGTLTGAMIALALEHLGLPVERRLGLGPTLIVRSALLSGDIDLYPEYTGNGAFFSGTETDPAWKDAQGAFEAVRRLDAARGLAWLDRAPANNTWLIAVQGDLARREGLATMEDFAGAVRRGLIHLAASTEFVESPAALPAFEAAYSFHLPPARIISLPGGDTAVTARAAAQGISGVNAGMVYGTDGALSALDLVVMTDSRSAQIVYEVAPVVRADTLARHPEIRPALARVFATLDAATLRRLNGRIAVEGEVPDTVARRHLAERGLLG
;
A
#
# COMPACT_ATOMS: atom_id res chain seq x y z
N MET A 1 -2.60 -58.06 -1.75
CA MET A 1 -3.30 -56.97 -2.45
C MET A 1 -3.00 -55.69 -1.71
N LEU A 2 -1.99 -54.90 -2.16
CA LEU A 2 -1.76 -53.58 -1.64
C LEU A 2 -2.80 -52.60 -2.25
N ARG A 3 -3.65 -52.03 -1.40
CA ARG A 3 -4.49 -50.92 -1.81
C ARG A 3 -3.59 -49.70 -1.99
N CYS A 4 -3.35 -49.30 -3.22
CA CYS A 4 -2.88 -47.94 -3.51
C CYS A 4 -3.92 -46.93 -3.00
N VAL A 5 -3.63 -46.29 -1.88
CA VAL A 5 -4.36 -45.10 -1.46
C VAL A 5 -3.95 -44.00 -2.48
N SER A 6 -4.85 -43.70 -3.40
CA SER A 6 -4.68 -42.57 -4.30
C SER A 6 -4.56 -41.33 -3.42
N ALA A 7 -3.36 -40.71 -3.37
CA ALA A 7 -3.21 -39.39 -2.77
C ALA A 7 -4.09 -38.45 -3.58
N THR A 8 -5.20 -38.00 -3.01
CA THR A 8 -6.02 -36.94 -3.61
C THR A 8 -5.13 -35.74 -3.75
N ALA A 9 -4.81 -35.39 -4.99
CA ALA A 9 -3.96 -34.22 -5.27
C ALA A 9 -4.62 -32.99 -4.59
N MET A 10 -3.88 -32.36 -3.68
CA MET A 10 -4.36 -31.15 -3.02
C MET A 10 -4.62 -30.08 -4.06
N ARG A 11 -5.80 -29.45 -4.02
CA ARG A 11 -6.09 -28.30 -4.86
C ARG A 11 -5.05 -27.22 -4.57
N PRO A 12 -4.45 -26.57 -5.60
CA PRO A 12 -3.54 -25.46 -5.40
C PRO A 12 -4.24 -24.31 -4.67
N LEU A 13 -3.49 -23.65 -3.78
CA LEU A 13 -3.89 -22.37 -3.21
C LEU A 13 -3.75 -21.28 -4.27
N VAL A 14 -4.81 -20.54 -4.51
CA VAL A 14 -4.82 -19.48 -5.53
C VAL A 14 -4.47 -18.15 -4.86
N VAL A 15 -3.28 -17.62 -5.16
CA VAL A 15 -2.81 -16.31 -4.66
C VAL A 15 -3.11 -15.24 -5.69
N GLY A 16 -3.92 -14.26 -5.31
CA GLY A 16 -4.20 -13.08 -6.13
C GLY A 16 -3.37 -11.87 -5.75
N SER A 17 -3.38 -10.83 -6.57
CA SER A 17 -2.92 -9.49 -6.20
C SER A 17 -3.59 -8.40 -7.03
N LYS A 18 -3.51 -7.15 -6.53
CA LYS A 18 -3.77 -5.97 -7.33
C LYS A 18 -2.73 -5.82 -8.43
N SER A 19 -3.00 -4.97 -9.42
CA SER A 19 -2.12 -4.73 -10.57
C SER A 19 -1.02 -3.69 -10.32
N ASP A 20 -1.07 -2.98 -9.18
CA ASP A 20 -0.02 -2.03 -8.81
C ASP A 20 1.29 -2.73 -8.40
N THR A 21 2.38 -1.94 -8.37
CA THR A 21 3.73 -2.44 -8.07
C THR A 21 3.80 -3.16 -6.72
N GLU A 22 3.28 -2.56 -5.66
CA GLU A 22 3.34 -3.13 -4.31
C GLU A 22 2.42 -4.34 -4.16
N GLY A 23 1.24 -4.30 -4.80
CA GLY A 23 0.31 -5.43 -4.84
C GLY A 23 0.94 -6.65 -5.50
N THR A 24 1.58 -6.49 -6.66
CA THR A 24 2.26 -7.60 -7.35
C THR A 24 3.48 -8.10 -6.59
N LEU A 25 4.25 -7.21 -5.97
CA LEU A 25 5.40 -7.57 -5.13
C LEU A 25 4.98 -8.40 -3.90
N THR A 26 4.02 -7.90 -3.13
CA THR A 26 3.57 -8.57 -1.90
C THR A 26 2.79 -9.83 -2.20
N GLY A 27 2.05 -9.88 -3.31
CA GLY A 27 1.44 -11.10 -3.83
C GLY A 27 2.46 -12.17 -4.20
N ALA A 28 3.57 -11.78 -4.86
CA ALA A 28 4.67 -12.69 -5.16
C ALA A 28 5.35 -13.20 -3.87
N MET A 29 5.53 -12.36 -2.86
CA MET A 29 6.07 -12.78 -1.55
C MET A 29 5.17 -13.81 -0.86
N ILE A 30 3.84 -13.61 -0.89
CA ILE A 30 2.88 -14.58 -0.37
C ILE A 30 3.05 -15.92 -1.09
N ALA A 31 3.03 -15.91 -2.43
CA ALA A 31 3.15 -17.12 -3.23
C ALA A 31 4.45 -17.88 -2.92
N LEU A 32 5.59 -17.18 -2.91
CA LEU A 32 6.89 -17.76 -2.60
C LEU A 32 6.95 -18.38 -1.20
N ALA A 33 6.39 -17.71 -0.20
CA ALA A 33 6.37 -18.22 1.17
C ALA A 33 5.53 -19.52 1.29
N LEU A 34 4.39 -19.59 0.58
CA LEU A 34 3.55 -20.78 0.57
C LEU A 34 4.19 -21.94 -0.20
N GLU A 35 4.84 -21.65 -1.32
CA GLU A 35 5.62 -22.63 -2.09
C GLU A 35 6.77 -23.21 -1.25
N HIS A 36 7.43 -22.36 -0.44
CA HIS A 36 8.49 -22.79 0.47
C HIS A 36 7.98 -23.72 1.57
N LEU A 37 6.72 -23.62 1.98
CA LEU A 37 6.06 -24.59 2.86
C LEU A 37 5.72 -25.92 2.17
N GLY A 38 5.98 -26.06 0.87
CA GLY A 38 5.62 -27.22 0.07
C GLY A 38 4.15 -27.26 -0.33
N LEU A 39 3.42 -26.16 -0.19
CA LEU A 39 2.04 -26.06 -0.64
C LEU A 39 1.98 -25.82 -2.16
N PRO A 40 1.08 -26.49 -2.88
CA PRO A 40 0.87 -26.19 -4.30
C PRO A 40 0.19 -24.81 -4.43
N VAL A 41 0.77 -23.93 -5.24
CA VAL A 41 0.29 -22.56 -5.43
C VAL A 41 0.00 -22.29 -6.91
N GLU A 42 -1.17 -21.71 -7.19
CA GLU A 42 -1.51 -21.08 -8.45
C GLU A 42 -1.43 -19.55 -8.26
N ARG A 43 -0.67 -18.87 -9.10
CA ARG A 43 -0.46 -17.41 -9.01
C ARG A 43 -1.36 -16.68 -10.00
N ARG A 44 -2.25 -15.82 -9.50
CA ARG A 44 -3.11 -14.91 -10.27
C ARG A 44 -2.79 -13.47 -9.89
N LEU A 45 -1.55 -13.07 -10.12
CA LEU A 45 -1.07 -11.73 -9.78
C LEU A 45 -1.50 -10.71 -10.83
N GLY A 46 -1.70 -9.45 -10.40
CA GLY A 46 -2.06 -8.36 -11.30
C GLY A 46 -3.50 -8.44 -11.84
N LEU A 47 -4.45 -8.97 -11.08
CA LEU A 47 -5.85 -9.14 -11.52
C LEU A 47 -6.57 -7.83 -11.83
N GLY A 48 -6.15 -6.70 -11.24
CA GLY A 48 -6.78 -5.40 -11.45
C GLY A 48 -6.88 -4.56 -10.19
N PRO A 49 -7.79 -3.58 -10.16
CA PRO A 49 -8.01 -2.70 -9.02
C PRO A 49 -8.68 -3.41 -7.84
N THR A 50 -8.70 -2.75 -6.68
CA THR A 50 -9.18 -3.25 -5.40
C THR A 50 -10.49 -4.03 -5.47
N LEU A 51 -11.53 -3.48 -6.10
CA LEU A 51 -12.85 -4.13 -6.13
C LEU A 51 -12.87 -5.43 -6.94
N ILE A 52 -12.05 -5.54 -7.98
CA ILE A 52 -11.93 -6.77 -8.79
C ILE A 52 -11.30 -7.89 -7.96
N VAL A 53 -10.17 -7.60 -7.31
CA VAL A 53 -9.45 -8.61 -6.51
C VAL A 53 -10.28 -9.03 -5.29
N ARG A 54 -10.94 -8.05 -4.63
CA ARG A 54 -11.83 -8.35 -3.52
C ARG A 54 -13.01 -9.22 -3.93
N SER A 55 -13.63 -8.95 -5.10
CA SER A 55 -14.70 -9.79 -5.64
C SER A 55 -14.22 -11.22 -5.88
N ALA A 56 -13.02 -11.40 -6.45
CA ALA A 56 -12.44 -12.71 -6.68
C ALA A 56 -12.18 -13.49 -5.38
N LEU A 57 -11.80 -12.80 -4.28
CA LEU A 57 -11.66 -13.45 -2.98
C LEU A 57 -13.02 -13.88 -2.41
N LEU A 58 -14.02 -13.01 -2.49
CA LEU A 58 -15.36 -13.28 -1.97
C LEU A 58 -16.07 -14.40 -2.74
N SER A 59 -15.88 -14.48 -4.07
CA SER A 59 -16.42 -15.57 -4.91
C SER A 59 -15.67 -16.90 -4.76
N GLY A 60 -14.44 -16.87 -4.22
CA GLY A 60 -13.58 -18.04 -4.09
C GLY A 60 -12.75 -18.37 -5.33
N ASP A 61 -12.65 -17.43 -6.28
CA ASP A 61 -11.76 -17.53 -7.44
C ASP A 61 -10.28 -17.43 -7.05
N ILE A 62 -10.01 -16.75 -5.93
CA ILE A 62 -8.71 -16.75 -5.23
C ILE A 62 -8.91 -17.12 -3.76
N ASP A 63 -7.88 -17.65 -3.11
CA ASP A 63 -7.91 -18.06 -1.70
C ASP A 63 -7.36 -16.98 -0.76
N LEU A 64 -6.42 -16.16 -1.25
CA LEU A 64 -5.81 -15.06 -0.48
C LEU A 64 -5.16 -14.02 -1.40
N TYR A 65 -4.98 -12.81 -0.87
CA TYR A 65 -4.24 -11.72 -1.51
C TYR A 65 -3.77 -10.68 -0.49
N PRO A 66 -2.79 -9.80 -0.82
CA PRO A 66 -2.44 -8.65 0.01
C PRO A 66 -3.46 -7.52 -0.15
N GLU A 67 -4.01 -7.02 0.95
CA GLU A 67 -4.95 -5.90 0.99
C GLU A 67 -4.56 -4.90 2.06
N TYR A 68 -5.04 -3.66 1.94
CA TYR A 68 -4.73 -2.55 2.83
C TYR A 68 -5.86 -2.30 3.83
N THR A 69 -5.51 -2.09 5.09
CA THR A 69 -6.48 -1.89 6.20
C THR A 69 -7.48 -0.77 5.92
N GLY A 70 -6.99 0.36 5.37
CA GLY A 70 -7.82 1.52 5.05
C GLY A 70 -8.92 1.28 4.03
N ASN A 71 -8.77 0.28 3.16
CA ASN A 71 -9.83 -0.07 2.21
C ASN A 71 -11.09 -0.61 2.91
N GLY A 72 -10.96 -1.07 4.15
CA GLY A 72 -12.12 -1.42 4.99
C GLY A 72 -13.09 -0.27 5.19
N ALA A 73 -12.62 0.96 5.24
CA ALA A 73 -13.45 2.16 5.30
C ALA A 73 -14.41 2.24 4.10
N PHE A 74 -13.88 2.10 2.89
CA PHE A 74 -14.67 2.11 1.65
C PHE A 74 -15.61 0.91 1.55
N PHE A 75 -15.16 -0.28 1.96
CA PHE A 75 -16.00 -1.48 1.92
C PHE A 75 -17.20 -1.42 2.87
N SER A 76 -17.13 -0.57 3.88
CA SER A 76 -18.19 -0.38 4.89
C SER A 76 -18.94 0.94 4.77
N GLY A 77 -18.47 1.90 3.95
CA GLY A 77 -19.05 3.25 3.86
C GLY A 77 -18.86 4.05 5.14
N THR A 78 -17.73 3.85 5.84
CA THR A 78 -17.44 4.48 7.14
C THR A 78 -16.14 5.30 7.14
N GLU A 79 -15.79 5.92 6.02
CA GLU A 79 -14.54 6.64 5.80
C GLU A 79 -14.33 7.80 6.80
N THR A 80 -15.41 8.29 7.40
CA THR A 80 -15.36 9.37 8.39
C THR A 80 -15.09 8.90 9.81
N ASP A 81 -15.11 7.58 10.07
CA ASP A 81 -14.83 7.04 11.40
C ASP A 81 -13.35 7.29 11.76
N PRO A 82 -13.05 7.96 12.90
CA PRO A 82 -11.68 8.23 13.32
C PRO A 82 -10.85 6.95 13.59
N ALA A 83 -11.48 5.80 13.80
CA ALA A 83 -10.78 4.53 13.95
C ALA A 83 -9.87 4.21 12.74
N TRP A 84 -10.22 4.66 11.52
CA TRP A 84 -9.41 4.47 10.34
C TRP A 84 -8.11 5.29 10.29
N LYS A 85 -7.99 6.30 11.15
CA LYS A 85 -6.80 7.16 11.27
C LYS A 85 -5.77 6.65 12.29
N ASP A 86 -6.07 5.55 12.95
CA ASP A 86 -5.19 4.84 13.86
C ASP A 86 -4.89 3.43 13.34
N ALA A 87 -3.62 3.03 13.34
CA ALA A 87 -3.19 1.76 12.75
C ALA A 87 -3.84 0.54 13.43
N GLN A 88 -3.94 0.55 14.77
CA GLN A 88 -4.55 -0.54 15.50
C GLN A 88 -6.07 -0.52 15.34
N GLY A 89 -6.69 0.65 15.43
CA GLY A 89 -8.12 0.84 15.25
C GLY A 89 -8.60 0.39 13.87
N ALA A 90 -7.90 0.80 12.80
CA ALA A 90 -8.18 0.39 11.42
C ALA A 90 -8.08 -1.13 11.24
N PHE A 91 -7.02 -1.73 11.78
CA PHE A 91 -6.82 -3.18 11.69
C PHE A 91 -7.90 -3.97 12.44
N GLU A 92 -8.27 -3.55 13.64
CA GLU A 92 -9.34 -4.18 14.41
C GLU A 92 -10.72 -4.00 13.73
N ALA A 93 -10.98 -2.82 13.18
CA ALA A 93 -12.22 -2.54 12.45
C ALA A 93 -12.37 -3.46 11.25
N VAL A 94 -11.36 -3.53 10.37
CA VAL A 94 -11.43 -4.34 9.15
C VAL A 94 -11.51 -5.84 9.47
N ARG A 95 -10.82 -6.31 10.51
CA ARG A 95 -10.93 -7.71 10.96
C ARG A 95 -12.35 -8.07 11.38
N ARG A 96 -13.02 -7.22 12.16
CA ARG A 96 -14.41 -7.43 12.57
C ARG A 96 -15.37 -7.42 11.39
N LEU A 97 -15.22 -6.46 10.48
CA LEU A 97 -16.06 -6.35 9.28
C LEU A 97 -15.96 -7.58 8.38
N ASP A 98 -14.77 -8.06 8.15
CA ASP A 98 -14.51 -9.14 7.21
C ASP A 98 -14.68 -10.54 7.81
N ALA A 99 -14.57 -10.69 9.13
CA ALA A 99 -14.90 -11.96 9.81
C ALA A 99 -16.35 -12.39 9.51
N ALA A 100 -17.29 -11.45 9.46
CA ALA A 100 -18.68 -11.72 9.10
C ALA A 100 -18.86 -12.17 7.64
N ARG A 101 -17.84 -11.98 6.79
CA ARG A 101 -17.80 -12.39 5.37
C ARG A 101 -16.96 -13.66 5.14
N GLY A 102 -16.53 -14.32 6.22
CA GLY A 102 -15.68 -15.50 6.14
C GLY A 102 -14.24 -15.19 5.70
N LEU A 103 -13.74 -13.99 5.96
CA LEU A 103 -12.38 -13.59 5.65
C LEU A 103 -11.58 -13.36 6.94
N ALA A 104 -10.31 -13.74 6.92
CA ALA A 104 -9.37 -13.55 8.01
C ALA A 104 -8.22 -12.64 7.57
N TRP A 105 -8.03 -11.53 8.26
CA TRP A 105 -6.85 -10.67 8.13
C TRP A 105 -5.72 -11.24 9.00
N LEU A 106 -4.56 -11.42 8.40
CA LEU A 106 -3.35 -11.84 9.11
C LEU A 106 -2.54 -10.61 9.55
N ASP A 107 -1.36 -10.85 10.13
CA ASP A 107 -0.54 -9.77 10.67
C ASP A 107 -0.10 -8.81 9.56
N ARG A 108 -0.27 -7.52 9.80
CA ARG A 108 0.03 -6.44 8.87
C ARG A 108 1.50 -6.05 8.88
N ALA A 109 1.98 -5.53 7.77
CA ALA A 109 3.29 -4.89 7.67
C ALA A 109 3.30 -3.56 8.45
N PRO A 110 4.40 -3.20 9.14
CA PRO A 110 4.53 -1.92 9.83
C PRO A 110 4.87 -0.78 8.86
N ALA A 111 4.02 -0.58 7.85
CA ALA A 111 4.23 0.39 6.78
C ALA A 111 2.91 0.97 6.31
N ASN A 112 2.75 2.28 6.47
CA ASN A 112 1.54 2.99 6.06
C ASN A 112 1.70 3.54 4.64
N ASN A 113 0.97 2.97 3.69
CA ASN A 113 0.90 3.41 2.29
C ASN A 113 -0.22 4.43 2.06
N THR A 114 -0.34 5.41 2.95
CA THR A 114 -1.35 6.48 2.86
C THR A 114 -0.95 7.55 1.86
N TRP A 115 -1.91 8.42 1.51
CA TRP A 115 -1.63 9.66 0.79
C TRP A 115 -0.78 10.61 1.63
N LEU A 116 0.29 11.12 1.02
CA LEU A 116 1.18 12.12 1.60
C LEU A 116 1.50 13.19 0.56
N ILE A 117 2.15 14.26 1.02
CA ILE A 117 2.71 15.30 0.18
C ILE A 117 4.23 15.27 0.34
N ALA A 118 4.94 15.27 -0.80
CA ALA A 118 6.38 15.41 -0.83
C ALA A 118 6.75 16.76 -1.49
N VAL A 119 7.75 17.43 -0.93
CA VAL A 119 8.27 18.72 -1.41
C VAL A 119 9.65 18.52 -2.02
N GLN A 120 9.96 19.27 -3.09
CA GLN A 120 11.27 19.29 -3.71
C GLN A 120 12.37 19.51 -2.65
N GLY A 121 13.42 18.69 -2.68
CA GLY A 121 14.45 18.67 -1.64
C GLY A 121 15.14 19.99 -1.43
N ASP A 122 15.50 20.72 -2.50
CA ASP A 122 16.12 22.05 -2.38
C ASP A 122 15.20 23.07 -1.72
N LEU A 123 13.92 23.06 -2.05
CA LEU A 123 12.94 23.93 -1.39
C LEU A 123 12.79 23.55 0.09
N ALA A 124 12.65 22.27 0.37
CA ALA A 124 12.47 21.78 1.74
C ALA A 124 13.68 22.15 2.63
N ARG A 125 14.90 21.96 2.14
CA ARG A 125 16.12 22.35 2.88
C ARG A 125 16.23 23.85 3.08
N ARG A 126 15.98 24.64 2.05
CA ARG A 126 16.08 26.12 2.11
C ARG A 126 15.06 26.73 3.07
N GLU A 127 13.85 26.21 3.10
CA GLU A 127 12.73 26.72 3.90
C GLU A 127 12.54 25.97 5.24
N GLY A 128 13.33 24.91 5.51
CA GLY A 128 13.22 24.09 6.71
C GLY A 128 11.93 23.29 6.80
N LEU A 129 11.44 22.73 5.66
CA LEU A 129 10.17 22.02 5.61
C LEU A 129 10.39 20.51 5.89
N ALA A 130 9.70 19.98 6.90
CA ALA A 130 9.71 18.57 7.26
C ALA A 130 8.34 18.04 7.68
N THR A 131 7.43 18.91 8.10
CA THR A 131 6.11 18.56 8.63
C THR A 131 5.00 19.22 7.83
N MET A 132 3.76 18.73 7.99
CA MET A 132 2.59 19.37 7.40
C MET A 132 2.31 20.77 8.00
N GLU A 133 2.75 21.05 9.22
CA GLU A 133 2.75 22.39 9.79
C GLU A 133 3.65 23.36 9.01
N ASP A 134 4.87 22.91 8.68
CA ASP A 134 5.83 23.69 7.87
C ASP A 134 5.28 23.91 6.47
N PHE A 135 4.71 22.86 5.87
CA PHE A 135 4.05 22.91 4.57
C PHE A 135 2.91 23.95 4.55
N ALA A 136 2.02 23.92 5.55
CA ALA A 136 0.95 24.89 5.71
C ALA A 136 1.49 26.33 5.82
N GLY A 137 2.60 26.51 6.52
CA GLY A 137 3.32 27.80 6.58
C GLY A 137 3.83 28.24 5.22
N ALA A 138 4.40 27.33 4.43
CA ALA A 138 4.88 27.60 3.08
C ALA A 138 3.73 27.91 2.10
N VAL A 139 2.58 27.22 2.23
CA VAL A 139 1.37 27.54 1.44
C VAL A 139 0.90 28.97 1.71
N ARG A 140 0.80 29.37 2.99
CA ARG A 140 0.39 30.74 3.36
C ARG A 140 1.34 31.82 2.83
N ARG A 141 2.65 31.51 2.68
CA ARG A 141 3.63 32.38 2.03
C ARG A 141 3.58 32.35 0.50
N GLY A 142 2.72 31.54 -0.08
CA GLY A 142 2.57 31.40 -1.52
C GLY A 142 3.73 30.68 -2.21
N LEU A 143 4.48 29.84 -1.51
CA LEU A 143 5.66 29.14 -2.04
C LEU A 143 5.33 27.83 -2.76
N ILE A 144 4.17 27.23 -2.50
CA ILE A 144 3.84 25.88 -2.94
C ILE A 144 3.05 25.87 -4.24
N HIS A 145 3.46 25.01 -5.17
CA HIS A 145 2.73 24.59 -6.35
C HIS A 145 2.67 23.06 -6.35
N LEU A 146 1.45 22.50 -6.23
CA LEU A 146 1.20 21.07 -6.04
C LEU A 146 0.81 20.39 -7.36
N ALA A 147 1.40 19.24 -7.66
CA ALA A 147 0.86 18.27 -8.62
C ALA A 147 0.18 17.13 -7.86
N ALA A 148 -1.06 16.82 -8.21
CA ALA A 148 -1.82 15.76 -7.55
C ALA A 148 -2.83 15.13 -8.50
N SER A 149 -3.37 13.95 -8.14
CA SER A 149 -4.50 13.37 -8.86
C SER A 149 -5.78 14.17 -8.60
N THR A 150 -6.72 14.10 -9.55
CA THR A 150 -8.06 14.69 -9.36
C THR A 150 -8.73 14.12 -8.11
N GLU A 151 -8.61 12.81 -7.89
CA GLU A 151 -9.15 12.16 -6.69
C GLU A 151 -8.56 12.74 -5.39
N PHE A 152 -7.24 12.94 -5.34
CA PHE A 152 -6.60 13.55 -4.15
C PHE A 152 -7.09 14.97 -3.89
N VAL A 153 -7.30 15.75 -4.93
CA VAL A 153 -7.76 17.16 -4.83
C VAL A 153 -9.20 17.24 -4.37
N GLU A 154 -10.07 16.33 -4.85
CA GLU A 154 -11.52 16.41 -4.66
C GLU A 154 -12.05 15.55 -3.49
N SER A 155 -11.34 14.48 -3.13
CA SER A 155 -11.79 13.60 -2.05
C SER A 155 -11.74 14.31 -0.69
N PRO A 156 -12.86 14.34 0.07
CA PRO A 156 -12.89 14.94 1.41
C PRO A 156 -11.87 14.30 2.38
N ALA A 157 -11.47 13.07 2.12
CA ALA A 157 -10.50 12.33 2.95
C ALA A 157 -9.04 12.61 2.59
N ALA A 158 -8.75 13.36 1.53
CA ALA A 158 -7.39 13.59 1.03
C ALA A 158 -6.92 15.04 1.24
N LEU A 159 -6.71 15.85 0.18
CA LEU A 159 -6.26 17.26 0.34
C LEU A 159 -7.17 18.08 1.26
N PRO A 160 -8.50 18.05 1.14
CA PRO A 160 -9.38 18.76 2.07
C PRO A 160 -9.19 18.35 3.54
N ALA A 161 -8.88 17.08 3.83
CA ALA A 161 -8.59 16.65 5.19
C ALA A 161 -7.27 17.26 5.71
N PHE A 162 -6.24 17.36 4.88
CA PHE A 162 -5.00 18.07 5.23
C PHE A 162 -5.26 19.58 5.44
N GLU A 163 -6.01 20.22 4.56
CA GLU A 163 -6.35 21.64 4.68
C GLU A 163 -7.08 21.94 6.00
N ALA A 164 -8.05 21.10 6.36
CA ALA A 164 -8.78 21.22 7.63
C ALA A 164 -7.89 20.98 8.85
N ALA A 165 -7.09 19.89 8.82
CA ALA A 165 -6.24 19.51 9.96
C ALA A 165 -5.13 20.52 10.24
N TYR A 166 -4.54 21.12 9.19
CA TYR A 166 -3.38 22.03 9.31
C TYR A 166 -3.70 23.50 9.03
N SER A 167 -4.99 23.84 8.88
CA SER A 167 -5.48 25.23 8.74
C SER A 167 -4.78 25.98 7.61
N PHE A 168 -4.76 25.40 6.41
CA PHE A 168 -4.33 26.06 5.19
C PHE A 168 -5.35 25.85 4.07
N HIS A 169 -5.22 26.62 3.00
CA HIS A 169 -5.96 26.41 1.76
C HIS A 169 -5.02 26.63 0.57
N LEU A 170 -4.96 25.64 -0.32
CA LEU A 170 -4.18 25.73 -1.53
C LEU A 170 -5.08 26.16 -2.69
N PRO A 171 -4.92 27.39 -3.24
CA PRO A 171 -5.79 27.88 -4.31
C PRO A 171 -5.72 26.99 -5.55
N PRO A 172 -6.82 26.78 -6.30
CA PRO A 172 -6.81 25.97 -7.53
C PRO A 172 -5.75 26.39 -8.55
N ALA A 173 -5.42 27.69 -8.65
CA ALA A 173 -4.36 28.20 -9.51
C ALA A 173 -2.94 27.71 -9.12
N ARG A 174 -2.80 27.11 -7.96
CA ARG A 174 -1.56 26.52 -7.45
C ARG A 174 -1.55 25.00 -7.48
N ILE A 175 -2.54 24.38 -8.11
CA ILE A 175 -2.69 22.93 -8.22
C ILE A 175 -2.69 22.54 -9.70
N ILE A 176 -1.82 21.60 -10.07
CA ILE A 176 -1.93 20.88 -11.33
C ILE A 176 -2.60 19.54 -11.03
N SER A 177 -3.89 19.46 -11.39
CA SER A 177 -4.67 18.24 -11.24
C SER A 177 -4.47 17.33 -12.46
N LEU A 178 -4.12 16.07 -12.22
CA LEU A 178 -3.87 15.06 -13.25
C LEU A 178 -4.94 13.97 -13.18
N PRO A 179 -5.49 13.55 -14.33
CA PRO A 179 -6.37 12.39 -14.35
C PRO A 179 -5.57 11.12 -14.00
N GLY A 180 -6.10 10.32 -13.06
CA GLY A 180 -5.46 9.11 -12.59
C GLY A 180 -4.57 9.31 -11.35
N GLY A 181 -4.20 8.19 -10.72
CA GLY A 181 -3.50 8.17 -9.43
C GLY A 181 -2.02 7.83 -9.54
N ASP A 182 -1.36 8.04 -10.68
CA ASP A 182 0.05 7.69 -10.87
C ASP A 182 0.96 8.71 -10.15
N THR A 183 1.39 8.35 -8.95
CA THR A 183 2.28 9.15 -8.12
C THR A 183 3.71 9.25 -8.67
N ALA A 184 4.13 8.39 -9.59
CA ALA A 184 5.42 8.53 -10.25
C ALA A 184 5.47 9.83 -11.10
N VAL A 185 4.34 10.23 -11.68
CA VAL A 185 4.22 11.47 -12.45
C VAL A 185 4.28 12.68 -11.52
N THR A 186 3.50 12.70 -10.43
CA THR A 186 3.45 13.83 -9.49
C THR A 186 4.76 14.01 -8.74
N ALA A 187 5.39 12.91 -8.30
CA ALA A 187 6.69 12.91 -7.65
C ALA A 187 7.80 13.46 -8.59
N ARG A 188 7.83 12.99 -9.85
CA ARG A 188 8.80 13.49 -10.84
C ARG A 188 8.57 14.96 -11.16
N ALA A 189 7.31 15.38 -11.32
CA ALA A 189 6.99 16.80 -11.57
C ALA A 189 7.51 17.68 -10.43
N ALA A 190 7.30 17.28 -9.17
CA ALA A 190 7.80 18.00 -8.01
C ALA A 190 9.34 18.03 -7.94
N ALA A 191 9.99 16.89 -8.12
CA ALA A 191 11.46 16.79 -8.04
C ALA A 191 12.17 17.64 -9.11
N GLN A 192 11.62 17.69 -10.33
CA GLN A 192 12.22 18.35 -11.48
C GLN A 192 11.70 19.77 -11.72
N GLY A 193 10.75 20.25 -10.93
CA GLY A 193 10.18 21.60 -11.10
C GLY A 193 9.37 21.78 -12.38
N ILE A 194 8.77 20.70 -12.92
CA ILE A 194 8.04 20.73 -14.19
C ILE A 194 6.83 21.67 -14.05
N SER A 195 6.68 22.61 -14.97
CA SER A 195 5.61 23.61 -14.96
C SER A 195 5.53 24.44 -13.67
N GLY A 196 6.65 24.62 -12.98
CA GLY A 196 6.73 25.35 -11.71
C GLY A 196 6.24 24.58 -10.47
N VAL A 197 5.90 23.29 -10.62
CA VAL A 197 5.55 22.41 -9.52
C VAL A 197 6.75 22.16 -8.61
N ASN A 198 6.54 22.22 -7.30
CA ASN A 198 7.57 21.97 -6.30
C ASN A 198 7.07 21.09 -5.12
N ALA A 199 5.83 20.64 -5.20
CA ALA A 199 5.25 19.64 -4.30
C ALA A 199 4.44 18.63 -5.09
N GLY A 200 4.41 17.38 -4.66
CA GLY A 200 3.67 16.30 -5.31
C GLY A 200 2.91 15.44 -4.32
N MET A 201 1.71 15.00 -4.72
CA MET A 201 1.04 13.90 -4.05
C MET A 201 1.87 12.63 -4.24
N VAL A 202 2.06 11.89 -3.16
CA VAL A 202 2.77 10.60 -3.14
C VAL A 202 2.06 9.62 -2.21
N TYR A 203 2.38 8.34 -2.35
CA TYR A 203 2.05 7.34 -1.34
C TYR A 203 3.23 7.08 -0.40
N GLY A 204 2.92 6.66 0.83
CA GLY A 204 3.92 6.48 1.87
C GLY A 204 5.03 5.47 1.55
N THR A 205 4.76 4.52 0.66
CA THR A 205 5.71 3.45 0.26
C THR A 205 6.15 3.55 -1.21
N ASP A 206 5.90 4.69 -1.87
CA ASP A 206 6.27 4.90 -3.28
C ASP A 206 7.77 4.70 -3.53
N GLY A 207 8.08 3.89 -4.52
CA GLY A 207 9.46 3.61 -4.93
C GLY A 207 10.20 4.83 -5.45
N ALA A 208 9.51 5.76 -6.10
CA ALA A 208 10.08 7.01 -6.59
C ALA A 208 10.72 7.87 -5.48
N LEU A 209 10.23 7.76 -4.24
CA LEU A 209 10.78 8.49 -3.09
C LEU A 209 12.22 8.08 -2.74
N SER A 210 12.66 6.90 -3.14
CA SER A 210 14.04 6.45 -2.92
C SER A 210 15.02 6.97 -3.98
N ALA A 211 14.53 7.40 -5.13
CA ALA A 211 15.31 7.78 -6.30
C ALA A 211 15.30 9.29 -6.59
N LEU A 212 14.33 10.02 -6.04
CA LEU A 212 14.13 11.45 -6.28
C LEU A 212 14.51 12.28 -5.05
N ASP A 213 15.04 13.48 -5.27
CA ASP A 213 15.34 14.46 -4.19
C ASP A 213 14.04 15.13 -3.73
N LEU A 214 13.30 14.41 -2.89
CA LEU A 214 12.03 14.83 -2.30
C LEU A 214 12.05 14.64 -0.78
N VAL A 215 11.40 15.54 -0.06
CA VAL A 215 11.16 15.43 1.38
C VAL A 215 9.67 15.21 1.61
N VAL A 216 9.32 14.06 2.16
CA VAL A 216 7.94 13.73 2.52
C VAL A 216 7.56 14.49 3.79
N MET A 217 6.45 15.21 3.74
CA MET A 217 5.93 15.94 4.90
C MET A 217 5.29 14.98 5.91
N THR A 218 5.73 15.08 7.17
CA THR A 218 5.18 14.25 8.25
C THR A 218 3.78 14.74 8.65
N ASP A 219 2.80 13.84 8.61
CA ASP A 219 1.43 14.08 9.08
C ASP A 219 1.32 13.83 10.59
N SER A 220 1.68 14.83 11.40
CA SER A 220 1.69 14.75 12.88
C SER A 220 0.28 14.70 13.50
N ARG A 221 -0.76 15.07 12.73
CA ARG A 221 -2.15 15.14 13.20
C ARG A 221 -3.02 14.00 12.73
N SER A 222 -2.43 13.01 12.05
CA SER A 222 -3.16 11.85 11.49
C SER A 222 -4.39 12.29 10.66
N ALA A 223 -4.17 13.20 9.72
CA ALA A 223 -5.24 13.69 8.86
C ALA A 223 -5.77 12.59 7.93
N GLN A 224 -4.91 11.63 7.57
CA GLN A 224 -5.19 10.59 6.59
C GLN A 224 -5.62 9.27 7.23
N ILE A 225 -6.38 8.48 6.46
CA ILE A 225 -6.67 7.06 6.76
C ILE A 225 -5.36 6.26 6.68
N VAL A 226 -5.20 5.27 7.56
CA VAL A 226 -4.04 4.38 7.59
C VAL A 226 -4.23 3.20 6.63
N TYR A 227 -3.24 2.96 5.78
CA TYR A 227 -3.23 1.88 4.80
C TYR A 227 -2.03 0.96 5.04
N GLU A 228 -2.11 0.05 6.01
CA GLU A 228 -1.11 -0.99 6.24
C GLU A 228 -1.48 -2.26 5.48
N VAL A 229 -0.53 -2.78 4.68
CA VAL A 229 -0.75 -3.99 3.89
C VAL A 229 -0.72 -5.24 4.76
N ALA A 230 -1.68 -6.15 4.56
CA ALA A 230 -1.78 -7.41 5.26
C ALA A 230 -2.31 -8.52 4.34
N PRO A 231 -1.94 -9.80 4.55
CA PRO A 231 -2.59 -10.91 3.86
C PRO A 231 -4.03 -11.06 4.32
N VAL A 232 -4.95 -11.16 3.38
CA VAL A 232 -6.35 -11.51 3.63
C VAL A 232 -6.62 -12.88 3.04
N VAL A 233 -7.13 -13.78 3.86
CA VAL A 233 -7.30 -15.20 3.54
C VAL A 233 -8.75 -15.59 3.76
N ARG A 234 -9.32 -16.44 2.94
CA ARG A 234 -10.60 -17.09 3.22
C ARG A 234 -10.47 -17.91 4.51
N ALA A 235 -11.43 -17.77 5.42
CA ALA A 235 -11.39 -18.45 6.72
C ALA A 235 -11.36 -19.97 6.61
N ASP A 236 -12.08 -20.55 5.64
CA ASP A 236 -12.06 -21.98 5.35
C ASP A 236 -10.71 -22.47 4.83
N THR A 237 -10.01 -21.66 4.03
CA THR A 237 -8.65 -21.95 3.58
C THR A 237 -7.67 -21.92 4.74
N LEU A 238 -7.75 -20.90 5.60
CA LEU A 238 -6.89 -20.80 6.78
C LEU A 238 -7.12 -21.92 7.79
N ALA A 239 -8.36 -22.42 7.91
CA ALA A 239 -8.69 -23.56 8.77
C ALA A 239 -8.06 -24.87 8.26
N ARG A 240 -7.96 -25.04 6.93
CA ARG A 240 -7.28 -26.20 6.31
C ARG A 240 -5.75 -26.09 6.34
N HIS A 241 -5.23 -24.86 6.34
CA HIS A 241 -3.81 -24.56 6.24
C HIS A 241 -3.38 -23.56 7.34
N PRO A 242 -3.40 -23.95 8.62
CA PRO A 242 -3.06 -23.04 9.73
C PRO A 242 -1.60 -22.56 9.70
N GLU A 243 -0.70 -23.30 9.03
CA GLU A 243 0.70 -22.96 8.80
C GLU A 243 0.92 -21.67 8.00
N ILE A 244 -0.08 -21.23 7.24
CA ILE A 244 -0.06 -19.95 6.48
C ILE A 244 0.17 -18.78 7.42
N ARG A 245 -0.51 -18.74 8.58
CA ARG A 245 -0.43 -17.60 9.51
C ARG A 245 0.99 -17.30 9.97
N PRO A 246 1.72 -18.24 10.63
CA PRO A 246 3.08 -17.95 11.10
C PRO A 246 4.07 -17.69 9.95
N ALA A 247 3.89 -18.32 8.79
CA ALA A 247 4.76 -18.09 7.64
C ALA A 247 4.62 -16.66 7.10
N LEU A 248 3.40 -16.19 6.88
CA LEU A 248 3.15 -14.85 6.36
C LEU A 248 3.42 -13.76 7.41
N ALA A 249 3.21 -14.03 8.71
CA ALA A 249 3.59 -13.11 9.78
C ALA A 249 5.10 -12.77 9.73
N ARG A 250 5.96 -13.77 9.51
CA ARG A 250 7.40 -13.58 9.37
C ARG A 250 7.76 -12.74 8.14
N VAL A 251 7.08 -12.93 7.03
CA VAL A 251 7.28 -12.15 5.79
C VAL A 251 6.89 -10.69 6.02
N PHE A 252 5.65 -10.44 6.46
CA PHE A 252 5.11 -9.09 6.57
C PHE A 252 5.79 -8.26 7.66
N ALA A 253 6.32 -8.88 8.72
CA ALA A 253 7.13 -8.20 9.73
C ALA A 253 8.43 -7.58 9.17
N THR A 254 8.91 -8.01 7.99
CA THR A 254 10.11 -7.45 7.35
C THR A 254 9.83 -6.23 6.46
N LEU A 255 8.56 -5.88 6.25
CA LEU A 255 8.10 -4.90 5.28
C LEU A 255 7.78 -3.56 5.94
N ASP A 256 8.77 -2.90 6.53
CA ASP A 256 8.63 -1.51 6.96
C ASP A 256 8.60 -0.53 5.76
N ALA A 257 8.22 0.73 6.00
CA ALA A 257 8.08 1.71 4.94
C ALA A 257 9.37 1.94 4.14
N ALA A 258 10.54 1.92 4.78
CA ALA A 258 11.83 2.09 4.11
C ALA A 258 12.14 0.88 3.21
N THR A 259 11.86 -0.32 3.70
CA THR A 259 12.00 -1.55 2.92
C THR A 259 11.08 -1.55 1.72
N LEU A 260 9.79 -1.25 1.88
CA LEU A 260 8.84 -1.20 0.76
C LEU A 260 9.22 -0.14 -0.28
N ARG A 261 9.61 1.08 0.14
CA ARG A 261 10.12 2.11 -0.80
C ARG A 261 11.29 1.58 -1.63
N ARG A 262 12.26 0.96 -1.00
CA ARG A 262 13.43 0.39 -1.69
C ARG A 262 13.03 -0.72 -2.65
N LEU A 263 12.16 -1.65 -2.26
CA LEU A 263 11.73 -2.76 -3.10
C LEU A 263 10.85 -2.29 -4.26
N ASN A 264 9.91 -1.38 -4.00
CA ASN A 264 9.08 -0.74 -5.02
C ASN A 264 9.94 0.07 -6.00
N GLY A 265 11.00 0.73 -5.51
CA GLY A 265 11.95 1.47 -6.35
C GLY A 265 12.66 0.59 -7.35
N ARG A 266 13.09 -0.60 -6.94
CA ARG A 266 13.70 -1.59 -7.85
C ARG A 266 12.77 -2.00 -8.99
N ILE A 267 11.48 -2.09 -8.71
CA ILE A 267 10.48 -2.45 -9.72
C ILE A 267 10.12 -1.23 -10.58
N ALA A 268 9.67 -0.15 -9.95
CA ALA A 268 9.09 1.00 -10.66
C ALA A 268 10.14 1.89 -11.34
N VAL A 269 11.37 1.98 -10.78
CA VAL A 269 12.43 2.85 -11.28
C VAL A 269 13.51 2.08 -12.03
N GLU A 270 13.94 0.92 -11.49
CA GLU A 270 15.01 0.12 -12.09
C GLU A 270 14.48 -0.95 -13.06
N GLY A 271 13.15 -1.19 -13.10
CA GLY A 271 12.50 -2.12 -14.04
C GLY A 271 12.70 -3.60 -13.71
N GLU A 272 13.05 -3.91 -12.46
CA GLU A 272 13.19 -5.32 -12.05
C GLU A 272 11.82 -6.01 -11.97
N VAL A 273 11.82 -7.32 -12.22
CA VAL A 273 10.60 -8.14 -12.14
C VAL A 273 10.18 -8.33 -10.68
N PRO A 274 8.91 -8.12 -10.30
CA PRO A 274 8.43 -8.26 -8.91
C PRO A 274 8.80 -9.58 -8.24
N ASP A 275 8.69 -10.71 -8.94
CA ASP A 275 9.07 -12.04 -8.42
C ASP A 275 10.55 -12.13 -8.06
N THR A 276 11.42 -11.56 -8.89
CA THR A 276 12.87 -11.53 -8.64
C THR A 276 13.20 -10.70 -7.40
N VAL A 277 12.57 -9.54 -7.27
CA VAL A 277 12.74 -8.65 -6.10
C VAL A 277 12.23 -9.32 -4.83
N ALA A 278 11.04 -9.94 -4.90
CA ALA A 278 10.43 -10.68 -3.79
C ALA A 278 11.34 -11.84 -3.34
N ARG A 279 11.77 -12.68 -4.26
CA ARG A 279 12.63 -13.84 -3.98
C ARG A 279 13.96 -13.43 -3.32
N ARG A 280 14.61 -12.40 -3.85
CA ARG A 280 15.86 -11.88 -3.29
C ARG A 280 15.67 -11.36 -1.88
N HIS A 281 14.65 -10.55 -1.63
CA HIS A 281 14.34 -10.04 -0.31
C HIS A 281 14.09 -11.16 0.71
N LEU A 282 13.26 -12.13 0.35
CA LEU A 282 12.94 -13.24 1.25
C LEU A 282 14.17 -14.13 1.53
N ALA A 283 15.03 -14.37 0.53
CA ALA A 283 16.27 -15.11 0.71
C ALA A 283 17.27 -14.37 1.61
N GLU A 284 17.46 -13.05 1.42
CA GLU A 284 18.30 -12.19 2.27
C GLU A 284 17.83 -12.17 3.73
N ARG A 285 16.54 -12.41 3.99
CA ARG A 285 15.94 -12.49 5.32
C ARG A 285 15.91 -13.91 5.89
N GLY A 286 16.43 -14.92 5.16
CA GLY A 286 16.39 -16.32 5.58
C GLY A 286 14.97 -16.88 5.67
N LEU A 287 14.06 -16.38 4.83
CA LEU A 287 12.65 -16.81 4.77
C LEU A 287 12.39 -17.80 3.63
N LEU A 288 13.35 -17.95 2.71
CA LEU A 288 13.46 -19.03 1.73
C LEU A 288 14.79 -19.74 2.03
N GLY A 289 14.73 -20.99 2.45
CA GLY A 289 15.91 -21.82 2.75
C GLY A 289 16.70 -22.18 1.52
#